data_1a40a7cd360053fb47aa68092460ed8d
#
_entry.id   1a40a7cd360053fb47aa68092460ed8d
#
_cell.length_a   1.000
_cell.length_b   1.000
_cell.length_c   1.000
_cell.angle_alpha   90.00
_cell.angle_beta   90.00
_cell.angle_gamma   90.00
#
_symmetry.space_group_name_H-M   'P 1'
#
loop_
_entity.id
_entity.type
_entity.pdbx_description
1 polymer ?
#
loop_
_entity_poly.entity_id
_entity_poly.type
_entity_poly.pdbx_seq_one_letter_code
_entity_poly.pdbx_strand_id
1 'polypeptide(L)'
;MSEAQKIIGSTNVEVSTSVLPFANTLLAPVFSTAVIQRMVCEMEVLRFNLPCENVKYLFSDWEIDVLSMNKNDYLTEYEVKVSRSDFKADSKKKKWQWYENRIETMISNYFYYTCPEGLILETEIPDFAGLIYATKEGLKVIKKAPLLHKKKHDRVRTLSKFCRVMSERSYLGSCRLTYENAKRKRS
;
A
#
# COMPACT_ATOMS: atom_id res chain seq x y z
N MET A 1 10.06 -89.45 15.20
CA MET A 1 8.63 -89.66 15.36
C MET A 1 7.98 -88.37 15.70
N SER A 2 7.11 -87.93 14.78
CA SER A 2 5.87 -87.17 14.89
C SER A 2 6.03 -85.65 15.23
N GLU A 3 6.01 -84.86 14.23
CA GLU A 3 4.93 -84.08 13.58
C GLU A 3 3.97 -83.39 14.53
N ALA A 4 4.01 -82.03 14.48
CA ALA A 4 2.81 -81.21 14.42
C ALA A 4 3.13 -79.82 13.87
N GLN A 5 2.84 -79.61 12.60
CA GLN A 5 2.75 -78.32 11.96
C GLN A 5 1.58 -77.52 12.56
N LYS A 6 1.79 -76.28 12.95
CA LYS A 6 0.73 -75.37 13.29
C LYS A 6 0.77 -74.16 12.34
N ILE A 7 -0.20 -74.12 11.47
CA ILE A 7 -0.49 -73.05 10.53
C ILE A 7 -0.90 -71.79 11.32
N ILE A 8 -0.16 -70.70 11.14
CA ILE A 8 -0.57 -69.38 11.59
C ILE A 8 -0.83 -68.56 10.33
N GLY A 9 -2.12 -68.33 10.05
CA GLY A 9 -2.54 -67.45 8.97
C GLY A 9 -2.20 -65.99 9.31
N SER A 10 -1.44 -65.40 8.42
CA SER A 10 -1.12 -63.97 8.46
C SER A 10 -2.22 -63.21 7.73
N THR A 11 -3.08 -62.55 8.47
CA THR A 11 -4.01 -61.56 7.91
C THR A 11 -3.30 -60.24 7.79
N ASN A 12 -2.87 -59.89 6.57
CA ASN A 12 -2.43 -58.55 6.25
C ASN A 12 -3.62 -57.60 6.27
N VAL A 13 -3.72 -56.78 7.29
CA VAL A 13 -4.61 -55.61 7.30
C VAL A 13 -3.85 -54.48 6.62
N GLU A 14 -4.18 -54.21 5.36
CA GLU A 14 -3.77 -52.99 4.70
C GLU A 14 -4.51 -51.81 5.33
N VAL A 15 -3.82 -51.08 6.18
CA VAL A 15 -4.28 -49.75 6.66
C VAL A 15 -4.04 -48.75 5.52
N SER A 16 -5.09 -48.54 4.72
CA SER A 16 -5.12 -47.43 3.76
C SER A 16 -5.14 -46.10 4.53
N THR A 17 -3.99 -45.55 4.78
CA THR A 17 -3.84 -44.13 5.20
C THR A 17 -4.10 -43.24 4.01
N SER A 18 -5.35 -42.89 3.74
CA SER A 18 -5.70 -41.77 2.87
C SER A 18 -5.24 -40.49 3.56
N VAL A 19 -4.01 -40.09 3.30
CA VAL A 19 -3.50 -38.74 3.62
C VAL A 19 -4.24 -37.80 2.69
N LEU A 20 -5.31 -37.17 3.19
CA LEU A 20 -5.92 -36.04 2.52
C LEU A 20 -4.82 -34.96 2.38
N PRO A 21 -4.55 -34.45 1.17
CA PRO A 21 -3.66 -33.33 1.03
C PRO A 21 -4.36 -32.14 1.70
N PHE A 22 -3.91 -31.77 2.90
CA PHE A 22 -4.12 -30.43 3.39
C PHE A 22 -3.45 -29.50 2.37
N ALA A 23 -4.22 -29.10 1.37
CA ALA A 23 -3.87 -27.97 0.55
C ALA A 23 -3.79 -26.79 1.51
N ASN A 24 -2.57 -26.48 1.94
CA ASN A 24 -2.23 -25.20 2.54
C ASN A 24 -2.51 -24.14 1.49
N THR A 25 -3.77 -23.80 1.29
CA THR A 25 -4.19 -22.60 0.58
C THR A 25 -3.79 -21.46 1.52
N LEU A 26 -2.52 -21.11 1.48
CA LEU A 26 -2.03 -19.84 2.04
C LEU A 26 -2.85 -18.77 1.33
N LEU A 27 -3.90 -18.30 2.00
CA LEU A 27 -4.67 -17.15 1.52
C LEU A 27 -3.67 -16.06 1.16
N ALA A 28 -3.71 -15.63 -0.10
CA ALA A 28 -2.87 -14.53 -0.54
C ALA A 28 -3.09 -13.35 0.44
N PRO A 29 -2.04 -12.65 0.87
CA PRO A 29 -2.20 -11.56 1.81
C PRO A 29 -3.17 -10.54 1.24
N VAL A 30 -4.22 -10.24 2.01
CA VAL A 30 -5.17 -9.18 1.63
C VAL A 30 -4.51 -7.85 1.97
N PHE A 31 -3.99 -7.17 0.96
CA PHE A 31 -3.46 -5.82 1.12
C PHE A 31 -4.60 -4.81 1.12
N SER A 32 -4.86 -4.19 2.27
CA SER A 32 -5.69 -2.98 2.34
C SER A 32 -4.89 -1.73 1.98
N THR A 33 -5.57 -0.65 1.60
CA THR A 33 -4.93 0.66 1.37
C THR A 33 -4.06 1.08 2.55
N ALA A 34 -4.57 0.96 3.78
CA ALA A 34 -3.83 1.33 4.99
C ALA A 34 -2.55 0.51 5.20
N VAL A 35 -2.57 -0.79 4.88
CA VAL A 35 -1.38 -1.65 4.96
C VAL A 35 -0.32 -1.18 3.96
N ILE A 36 -0.70 -0.92 2.71
CA ILE A 36 0.24 -0.45 1.67
C ILE A 36 0.78 0.95 2.01
N GLN A 37 -0.07 1.88 2.47
CA GLN A 37 0.36 3.20 2.93
C GLN A 37 1.44 3.07 4.02
N ARG A 38 1.20 2.19 5.00
CA ARG A 38 2.17 1.93 6.07
C ARG A 38 3.50 1.38 5.54
N MET A 39 3.47 0.39 4.63
CA MET A 39 4.69 -0.14 3.99
C MET A 39 5.46 0.95 3.25
N VAL A 40 4.77 1.85 2.55
CA VAL A 40 5.40 3.00 1.87
C VAL A 40 6.06 3.95 2.88
N CYS A 41 5.36 4.28 3.96
CA CYS A 41 5.92 5.14 5.01
C CYS A 41 7.17 4.52 5.64
N GLU A 42 7.15 3.23 5.96
CA GLU A 42 8.30 2.50 6.51
C GLU A 42 9.48 2.51 5.53
N MET A 43 9.25 2.24 4.24
CA MET A 43 10.28 2.33 3.21
C MET A 43 10.92 3.73 3.14
N GLU A 44 10.10 4.78 3.19
CA GLU A 44 10.58 6.16 3.09
C GLU A 44 11.36 6.59 4.35
N VAL A 45 10.91 6.19 5.54
CA VAL A 45 11.66 6.42 6.80
C VAL A 45 13.03 5.73 6.75
N LEU A 46 13.11 4.49 6.26
CA LEU A 46 14.38 3.78 6.11
C LEU A 46 15.32 4.45 5.09
N ARG A 47 14.79 5.27 4.17
CA ARG A 47 15.54 6.11 3.23
C ARG A 47 15.87 7.49 3.77
N PHE A 48 15.59 7.75 5.06
CA PHE A 48 15.75 9.06 5.70
C PHE A 48 14.93 10.19 5.05
N ASN A 49 13.77 9.83 4.48
CA ASN A 49 12.79 10.78 3.98
C ASN A 49 11.69 11.02 5.04
N LEU A 50 10.85 12.00 4.79
CA LEU A 50 9.77 12.41 5.70
C LEU A 50 8.42 12.10 5.06
N PRO A 51 7.84 10.91 5.26
CA PRO A 51 6.52 10.56 4.74
C PRO A 51 5.39 11.08 5.61
N CYS A 52 4.25 11.37 4.99
CA CYS A 52 2.99 11.67 5.64
C CYS A 52 1.85 11.07 4.82
N GLU A 53 0.95 10.33 5.47
CA GLU A 53 -0.22 9.73 4.83
C GLU A 53 -1.40 10.70 4.77
N ASN A 54 -2.29 10.53 3.77
CA ASN A 54 -3.57 11.22 3.59
C ASN A 54 -3.45 12.75 3.70
N VAL A 55 -2.49 13.30 2.94
CA VAL A 55 -2.23 14.74 2.90
C VAL A 55 -3.24 15.41 1.99
N LYS A 56 -4.01 16.37 2.54
CA LYS A 56 -4.99 17.18 1.79
C LYS A 56 -4.50 18.60 1.62
N TYR A 57 -4.95 19.27 0.55
CA TYR A 57 -4.78 20.70 0.34
C TYR A 57 -3.32 21.21 0.32
N LEU A 58 -2.38 20.38 -0.16
CA LEU A 58 -1.02 20.88 -0.38
C LEU A 58 -0.88 21.56 -1.74
N PHE A 59 -1.34 20.87 -2.81
CA PHE A 59 -1.34 21.37 -4.18
C PHE A 59 -2.73 21.86 -4.62
N SER A 60 -3.79 21.13 -4.25
CA SER A 60 -5.17 21.33 -4.63
C SER A 60 -6.11 20.62 -3.65
N ASP A 61 -7.35 20.37 -4.09
CA ASP A 61 -8.44 19.84 -3.26
C ASP A 61 -8.41 18.31 -3.07
N TRP A 62 -7.49 17.58 -3.75
CA TRP A 62 -7.42 16.14 -3.57
C TRP A 62 -6.58 15.73 -2.37
N GLU A 63 -6.86 14.52 -1.91
CA GLU A 63 -6.09 13.81 -0.90
C GLU A 63 -5.00 12.98 -1.59
N ILE A 64 -3.79 13.03 -1.06
CA ILE A 64 -2.63 12.24 -1.47
C ILE A 64 -2.50 11.10 -0.46
N ASP A 65 -2.49 9.84 -0.93
CA ASP A 65 -2.43 8.67 -0.06
C ASP A 65 -1.17 8.66 0.81
N VAL A 66 0.01 8.83 0.19
CA VAL A 66 1.27 9.08 0.90
C VAL A 66 2.07 10.13 0.13
N LEU A 67 2.53 11.14 0.83
CA LEU A 67 3.45 12.15 0.32
C LEU A 67 4.73 12.12 1.14
N SER A 68 5.88 12.04 0.47
CA SER A 68 7.20 12.00 1.13
C SER A 68 8.08 13.14 0.65
N MET A 69 8.78 13.80 1.57
CA MET A 69 9.78 14.83 1.25
C MET A 69 11.18 14.29 1.53
N ASN A 70 12.08 14.43 0.56
CA ASN A 70 13.47 14.06 0.74
C ASN A 70 14.34 15.25 1.24
N LYS A 71 15.63 14.98 1.50
CA LYS A 71 16.58 15.99 1.98
C LYS A 71 16.82 17.17 1.02
N ASN A 72 16.51 16.99 -0.26
CA ASN A 72 16.69 18.00 -1.30
C ASN A 72 15.43 18.82 -1.59
N ASP A 73 14.39 18.71 -0.75
CA ASP A 73 13.09 19.36 -0.88
C ASP A 73 12.28 18.92 -2.10
N TYR A 74 12.54 17.69 -2.60
CA TYR A 74 11.73 17.05 -3.61
C TYR A 74 10.64 16.23 -2.95
N LEU A 75 9.46 16.25 -3.56
CA LEU A 75 8.30 15.49 -3.13
C LEU A 75 8.09 14.25 -4.02
N THR A 76 7.76 13.16 -3.37
CA THR A 76 7.30 11.92 -4.01
C THR A 76 5.87 11.65 -3.57
N GLU A 77 4.95 11.57 -4.51
CA GLU A 77 3.56 11.17 -4.29
C GLU A 77 3.40 9.68 -4.58
N TYR A 78 2.72 8.99 -3.68
CA TYR A 78 2.34 7.58 -3.83
C TYR A 78 0.82 7.48 -3.81
N GLU A 79 0.25 6.96 -4.89
CA GLU A 79 -1.18 6.67 -5.04
C GLU A 79 -1.38 5.17 -4.87
N VAL A 80 -2.13 4.77 -3.86
CA VAL A 80 -2.36 3.36 -3.52
C VAL A 80 -3.62 2.85 -4.22
N LYS A 81 -3.51 1.73 -4.90
CA LYS A 81 -4.61 1.06 -5.59
C LYS A 81 -4.72 -0.39 -5.13
N VAL A 82 -5.87 -0.76 -4.61
CA VAL A 82 -6.13 -2.14 -4.14
C VAL A 82 -7.16 -2.86 -5.02
N SER A 83 -7.69 -2.19 -6.04
CA SER A 83 -8.58 -2.81 -7.03
C SER A 83 -8.37 -2.24 -8.44
N ARG A 84 -8.67 -3.06 -9.45
CA ARG A 84 -8.64 -2.67 -10.87
C ARG A 84 -9.65 -1.57 -11.19
N SER A 85 -10.82 -1.59 -10.56
CA SER A 85 -11.86 -0.59 -10.76
C SER A 85 -11.42 0.80 -10.29
N ASP A 86 -10.75 0.86 -9.13
CA ASP A 86 -10.22 2.10 -8.58
C ASP A 86 -9.09 2.66 -9.46
N PHE A 87 -8.18 1.81 -9.95
CA PHE A 87 -7.15 2.23 -10.89
C PHE A 87 -7.75 2.82 -12.17
N LYS A 88 -8.76 2.14 -12.78
CA LYS A 88 -9.42 2.63 -14.00
C LYS A 88 -10.16 3.95 -13.77
N ALA A 89 -10.76 4.14 -12.58
CA ALA A 89 -11.45 5.40 -12.25
C ALA A 89 -10.48 6.58 -12.09
N ASP A 90 -9.22 6.30 -11.76
CA ASP A 90 -8.20 7.32 -11.49
C ASP A 90 -7.86 8.16 -12.73
N SER A 91 -7.84 7.55 -13.92
CA SER A 91 -7.55 8.24 -15.20
C SER A 91 -8.51 9.40 -15.51
N LYS A 92 -9.70 9.40 -14.89
CA LYS A 92 -10.70 10.47 -15.04
C LYS A 92 -10.47 11.66 -14.11
N LYS A 93 -9.54 11.55 -13.16
CA LYS A 93 -9.27 12.62 -12.21
C LYS A 93 -8.51 13.77 -12.88
N LYS A 94 -8.89 15.00 -12.53
CA LYS A 94 -8.27 16.23 -13.06
C LYS A 94 -6.77 16.31 -12.82
N LYS A 95 -6.27 15.70 -11.73
CA LYS A 95 -4.84 15.68 -11.41
C LYS A 95 -3.97 15.06 -12.51
N TRP A 96 -4.50 14.10 -13.29
CA TRP A 96 -3.77 13.50 -14.40
C TRP A 96 -3.36 14.51 -15.44
N GLN A 97 -4.24 15.44 -15.82
CA GLN A 97 -3.93 16.50 -16.76
C GLN A 97 -2.76 17.36 -16.28
N TRP A 98 -2.63 17.56 -14.96
CA TRP A 98 -1.50 18.32 -14.40
C TRP A 98 -0.19 17.55 -14.47
N TYR A 99 -0.23 16.24 -14.23
CA TYR A 99 0.94 15.36 -14.38
C TYR A 99 1.37 15.22 -15.84
N GLU A 100 0.43 15.03 -16.77
CA GLU A 100 0.69 14.95 -18.21
C GLU A 100 1.30 16.25 -18.74
N ASN A 101 0.75 17.40 -18.35
CA ASN A 101 1.21 18.71 -18.77
C ASN A 101 2.35 19.25 -17.90
N ARG A 102 2.82 18.49 -16.91
CA ARG A 102 3.92 18.83 -16.01
C ARG A 102 3.77 20.22 -15.37
N ILE A 103 2.59 20.50 -14.81
CA ILE A 103 2.32 21.76 -14.13
C ILE A 103 3.04 21.77 -12.77
N GLU A 104 4.29 22.22 -12.75
CA GLU A 104 5.24 22.11 -11.62
C GLU A 104 4.71 22.64 -10.27
N THR A 105 3.76 23.59 -10.30
CA THR A 105 3.16 24.14 -9.08
C THR A 105 2.07 23.27 -8.48
N MET A 106 1.59 22.30 -9.25
CA MET A 106 0.43 21.48 -8.92
C MET A 106 0.77 19.99 -8.75
N ILE A 107 2.02 19.59 -8.96
CA ILE A 107 2.44 18.19 -8.92
C ILE A 107 3.70 18.01 -8.05
N SER A 108 3.92 16.78 -7.62
CA SER A 108 5.17 16.35 -6.96
C SER A 108 6.29 16.13 -8.00
N ASN A 109 7.54 16.03 -7.54
CA ASN A 109 8.69 15.76 -8.41
C ASN A 109 8.68 14.34 -8.95
N TYR A 110 8.10 13.38 -8.20
CA TYR A 110 7.96 11.98 -8.56
C TYR A 110 6.56 11.48 -8.21
N PHE A 111 6.02 10.60 -9.04
CA PHE A 111 4.72 9.99 -8.81
C PHE A 111 4.81 8.48 -8.97
N TYR A 112 4.26 7.73 -8.01
CA TYR A 112 4.19 6.27 -8.06
C TYR A 112 2.77 5.76 -7.86
N TYR A 113 2.39 4.79 -8.65
CA TYR A 113 1.33 3.86 -8.26
C TYR A 113 1.91 2.77 -7.38
N THR A 114 1.20 2.45 -6.29
CA THR A 114 1.58 1.35 -5.39
C THR A 114 0.38 0.43 -5.23
N CYS A 115 0.54 -0.85 -5.53
CA CYS A 115 -0.56 -1.80 -5.55
C CYS A 115 -0.08 -3.21 -5.18
N PRO A 116 -1.00 -4.15 -4.85
CA PRO A 116 -0.66 -5.57 -4.75
C PRO A 116 -0.01 -6.07 -6.04
N GLU A 117 0.92 -7.02 -5.91
CA GLU A 117 1.65 -7.61 -7.04
C GLU A 117 0.70 -8.10 -8.14
N GLY A 118 0.97 -7.72 -9.38
CA GLY A 118 0.18 -8.11 -10.55
C GLY A 118 -1.17 -7.41 -10.71
N LEU A 119 -1.58 -6.54 -9.78
CA LEU A 119 -2.85 -5.83 -9.90
C LEU A 119 -2.86 -4.84 -11.09
N ILE A 120 -1.76 -4.14 -11.31
CA ILE A 120 -1.56 -3.18 -12.41
C ILE A 120 -0.31 -3.61 -13.15
N LEU A 121 -0.36 -3.67 -14.48
CA LEU A 121 0.80 -4.03 -15.30
C LEU A 121 1.65 -2.78 -15.58
N GLU A 122 2.96 -2.97 -15.77
CA GLU A 122 3.87 -1.87 -16.10
C GLU A 122 3.45 -1.14 -17.39
N THR A 123 2.89 -1.88 -18.36
CA THR A 123 2.41 -1.34 -19.63
C THR A 123 1.15 -0.47 -19.52
N GLU A 124 0.45 -0.52 -18.37
CA GLU A 124 -0.75 0.28 -18.11
C GLU A 124 -0.44 1.60 -17.39
N ILE A 125 0.80 1.75 -16.93
CA ILE A 125 1.23 2.93 -16.18
C ILE A 125 1.60 4.05 -17.15
N PRO A 126 1.09 5.29 -16.95
CA PRO A 126 1.48 6.42 -17.78
C PRO A 126 2.97 6.75 -17.63
N ASP A 127 3.52 7.44 -18.62
CA ASP A 127 4.97 7.74 -18.69
C ASP A 127 5.48 8.60 -17.53
N PHE A 128 4.61 9.42 -16.95
CA PHE A 128 4.96 10.24 -15.80
C PHE A 128 5.03 9.44 -14.48
N ALA A 129 4.52 8.21 -14.43
CA ALA A 129 4.40 7.43 -13.21
C ALA A 129 5.42 6.28 -13.12
N GLY A 130 5.83 5.97 -11.91
CA GLY A 130 6.46 4.70 -11.54
C GLY A 130 5.44 3.70 -11.01
N LEU A 131 5.89 2.46 -10.82
CA LEU A 131 5.08 1.36 -10.27
C LEU A 131 5.84 0.64 -9.16
N ILE A 132 5.16 0.42 -8.03
CA ILE A 132 5.66 -0.35 -6.90
C ILE A 132 4.65 -1.44 -6.57
N TYR A 133 5.11 -2.66 -6.41
CA TYR A 133 4.29 -3.76 -5.94
C TYR A 133 4.46 -3.99 -4.44
N ALA A 134 3.34 -4.17 -3.75
CA ALA A 134 3.30 -4.70 -2.40
C ALA A 134 3.28 -6.24 -2.48
N THR A 135 4.29 -6.88 -1.92
CA THR A 135 4.47 -8.33 -1.86
C THR A 135 4.54 -8.80 -0.41
N LYS A 136 4.57 -10.11 -0.17
CA LYS A 136 4.75 -10.68 1.18
C LYS A 136 6.12 -10.31 1.78
N GLU A 137 7.11 -10.12 0.94
CA GLU A 137 8.49 -9.81 1.32
C GLU A 137 8.74 -8.30 1.47
N GLY A 138 7.75 -7.45 1.13
CA GLY A 138 7.86 -5.99 1.19
C GLY A 138 7.51 -5.29 -0.11
N LEU A 139 8.02 -4.07 -0.29
CA LEU A 139 7.77 -3.28 -1.49
C LEU A 139 8.84 -3.53 -2.56
N LYS A 140 8.41 -3.79 -3.79
CA LYS A 140 9.27 -4.03 -4.96
C LYS A 140 9.02 -2.96 -6.02
N VAL A 141 10.06 -2.18 -6.39
CA VAL A 141 9.98 -1.21 -7.48
C VAL A 141 10.03 -1.95 -8.81
N ILE A 142 8.97 -1.84 -9.60
CA ILE A 142 8.83 -2.45 -10.93
C ILE A 142 9.27 -1.44 -12.00
N LYS A 143 8.73 -0.22 -11.95
CA LYS A 143 9.09 0.88 -12.83
C LYS A 143 9.51 2.08 -11.98
N LYS A 144 10.69 2.62 -12.23
CA LYS A 144 11.13 3.86 -11.56
C LYS A 144 10.35 5.05 -12.10
N ALA A 145 9.84 5.91 -11.21
CA ALA A 145 9.24 7.17 -11.61
C ALA A 145 10.30 8.11 -12.22
N PRO A 146 10.00 8.78 -13.34
CA PRO A 146 10.86 9.84 -13.86
C PRO A 146 10.83 11.06 -12.96
N LEU A 147 11.90 11.87 -13.02
CA LEU A 147 11.89 13.22 -12.44
C LEU A 147 11.04 14.13 -13.33
N LEU A 148 9.92 14.61 -12.81
CA LEU A 148 8.95 15.40 -13.57
C LEU A 148 9.39 16.86 -13.71
N HIS A 149 9.95 17.43 -12.64
CA HIS A 149 10.51 18.78 -12.61
C HIS A 149 11.56 18.92 -11.51
N LYS A 150 12.41 19.96 -11.62
CA LYS A 150 13.49 20.25 -10.65
C LYS A 150 13.14 21.33 -9.64
N LYS A 151 11.91 21.83 -9.64
CA LYS A 151 11.46 22.83 -8.69
C LYS A 151 11.45 22.22 -7.28
N LYS A 152 12.11 22.88 -6.34
CA LYS A 152 12.06 22.53 -4.93
C LYS A 152 10.77 23.03 -4.30
N HIS A 153 10.24 22.23 -3.39
CA HIS A 153 9.07 22.62 -2.62
C HIS A 153 9.47 23.36 -1.35
N ASP A 154 8.61 24.26 -0.88
CA ASP A 154 8.80 24.97 0.38
C ASP A 154 8.77 23.97 1.54
N ARG A 155 9.95 23.76 2.16
CA ARG A 155 10.13 22.82 3.26
C ARG A 155 9.27 23.20 4.46
N VAL A 156 9.27 24.47 4.86
CA VAL A 156 8.54 24.94 6.05
C VAL A 156 7.05 24.73 5.86
N ARG A 157 6.50 25.14 4.72
CA ARG A 157 5.09 24.95 4.38
C ARG A 157 4.70 23.46 4.36
N THR A 158 5.54 22.64 3.74
CA THR A 158 5.27 21.19 3.61
C THR A 158 5.32 20.50 4.97
N LEU A 159 6.35 20.76 5.78
CA LEU A 159 6.47 20.16 7.12
C LEU A 159 5.39 20.67 8.07
N SER A 160 5.03 21.95 8.02
CA SER A 160 3.90 22.49 8.79
C SER A 160 2.60 21.75 8.43
N LYS A 161 2.40 21.43 7.14
CA LYS A 161 1.24 20.61 6.71
C LYS A 161 1.31 19.20 7.23
N PHE A 162 2.46 18.53 7.18
CA PHE A 162 2.65 17.19 7.73
C PHE A 162 2.37 17.17 9.24
N CYS A 163 2.97 18.08 9.99
CA CYS A 163 2.73 18.21 11.43
C CYS A 163 1.24 18.39 11.74
N ARG A 164 0.53 19.22 10.97
CA ARG A 164 -0.91 19.43 11.15
C ARG A 164 -1.70 18.16 10.89
N VAL A 165 -1.45 17.44 9.79
CA VAL A 165 -2.14 16.18 9.47
C VAL A 165 -1.89 15.14 10.57
N MET A 166 -0.65 15.00 11.04
CA MET A 166 -0.29 14.08 12.12
C MET A 166 -0.97 14.47 13.45
N SER A 167 -1.02 15.77 13.78
CA SER A 167 -1.71 16.26 14.98
C SER A 167 -3.22 16.04 14.89
N GLU A 168 -3.84 16.30 13.74
CA GLU A 168 -5.28 16.05 13.54
C GLU A 168 -5.61 14.56 13.74
N ARG A 169 -4.77 13.64 13.25
CA ARG A 169 -4.94 12.20 13.49
C ARG A 169 -4.78 11.82 14.96
N SER A 170 -3.72 12.33 15.58
CA SER A 170 -3.39 12.00 16.96
C SER A 170 -4.44 12.52 17.95
N TYR A 171 -4.87 13.76 17.78
CA TYR A 171 -5.75 14.43 18.75
C TYR A 171 -7.23 14.38 18.37
N LEU A 172 -7.60 14.64 17.11
CA LEU A 172 -9.00 14.65 16.69
C LEU A 172 -9.56 13.25 16.46
N GLY A 173 -8.73 12.27 16.08
CA GLY A 173 -9.12 10.86 16.05
C GLY A 173 -9.64 10.38 17.41
N SER A 174 -8.95 10.76 18.48
CA SER A 174 -9.35 10.46 19.86
C SER A 174 -10.56 11.31 20.32
N CYS A 175 -10.62 12.58 19.93
CA CYS A 175 -11.73 13.47 20.29
C CYS A 175 -13.04 13.13 19.55
N ARG A 176 -13.00 12.68 18.29
CA ARG A 176 -14.21 12.23 17.58
C ARG A 176 -14.90 11.07 18.29
N LEU A 177 -14.12 10.08 18.74
CA LEU A 177 -14.66 8.95 19.51
C LEU A 177 -15.31 9.40 20.81
N THR A 178 -14.73 10.38 21.51
CA THR A 178 -15.28 10.93 22.76
C THR A 178 -16.55 11.75 22.50
N TYR A 179 -16.58 12.54 21.44
CA TYR A 179 -17.74 13.34 21.06
C TYR A 179 -18.93 12.48 20.59
N GLU A 180 -18.69 11.49 19.74
CA GLU A 180 -19.72 10.54 19.29
C GLU A 180 -20.26 9.69 20.44
N ASN A 181 -19.41 9.27 21.38
CA ASN A 181 -19.81 8.56 22.57
C ASN A 181 -20.62 9.45 23.53
N ALA A 182 -20.30 10.74 23.63
CA ALA A 182 -21.06 11.71 24.42
C ALA A 182 -22.44 12.00 23.80
N LYS A 183 -22.52 12.03 22.47
CA LYS A 183 -23.79 12.24 21.74
C LYS A 183 -24.72 11.03 21.90
N ARG A 184 -24.18 9.79 21.81
CA ARG A 184 -24.96 8.55 22.03
C ARG A 184 -25.52 8.40 23.45
N LYS A 185 -24.89 9.01 24.48
CA LYS A 185 -25.34 8.97 25.84
C LYS A 185 -26.45 10.00 26.15
N ARG A 186 -26.73 10.94 25.22
CA ARG A 186 -27.77 11.97 25.34
C ARG A 186 -29.01 11.69 24.49
N SER A 187 -28.97 10.67 23.67
CA SER A 187 -30.09 10.12 22.88
C SER A 187 -30.65 8.87 23.56
#